data_8b7e2266e43ddf7bba94a153f2c73c29
#
_entry.id   8b7e2266e43ddf7bba94a153f2c73c29
#
_cell.length_a   1.000
_cell.length_b   1.000
_cell.length_c   1.000
_cell.angle_alpha   90.00
_cell.angle_beta   90.00
_cell.angle_gamma   90.00
#
_symmetry.space_group_name_H-M   'P 1'
#
loop_
_entity.id
_entity.type
_entity.pdbx_description
1 polymer ?
#
loop_
_entity_poly.entity_id
_entity_poly.type
_entity_poly.pdbx_seq_one_letter_code
_entity_poly.pdbx_strand_id
1 'polypeptide(L)'
;MDFVLSELCDQVMTARAGHKPLFVMGGGSKAFYGNYRPVTPQDGHCLLDMTPYRGIVSYHPSELVVTVRAGTPLAELEAALAGHGQMLAFEPPHFSPAATVGGCVAAGLSGPRRMSAGALRDFVLGARLLDSDGRVLSFGGEVMKNVAGYDVSRLLAGSHGIFGAILEVSLKVVPRPMEELTLALPATQAQALASFALWRGKPLPISATSWVGGADEEGQMHVRLSGAPPAIASARQVIGGDPLAPEAAQAWWTGLREQTHAFFAPGRPLWRLALPPTAAALGSGQALVEWGGGQRWLSGAQDAAELRELAQRLGGHATLFRPAGTRPPADGVFHPLSPGVALITRRLKQELDPAGLFNPGRLVLEL
;
A
#
# COMPACT_ATOMS: atom_id res chain seq x y z
N MET A 1 9.34 24.16 14.07
CA MET A 1 8.76 22.80 14.04
C MET A 1 7.74 22.59 15.14
N ASP A 2 8.04 22.97 16.36
CA ASP A 2 7.11 22.91 17.49
C ASP A 2 5.83 23.71 17.22
N PHE A 3 5.97 24.85 16.50
CA PHE A 3 4.82 25.66 16.08
C PHE A 3 3.81 24.89 15.20
N VAL A 4 4.28 24.16 14.17
CA VAL A 4 3.39 23.39 13.29
C VAL A 4 2.68 22.27 14.07
N LEU A 5 3.39 21.59 14.97
CA LEU A 5 2.78 20.56 15.82
C LEU A 5 1.72 21.17 16.77
N SER A 6 2.03 22.33 17.38
CA SER A 6 1.07 23.04 18.21
C SER A 6 -0.19 23.42 17.44
N GLU A 7 -0.02 23.93 16.21
CA GLU A 7 -1.14 24.29 15.33
C GLU A 7 -2.02 23.07 14.98
N LEU A 8 -1.41 21.91 14.69
CA LEU A 8 -2.16 20.67 14.45
C LEU A 8 -2.94 20.23 15.68
N CYS A 9 -2.33 20.32 16.88
CA CYS A 9 -3.03 20.02 18.13
C CYS A 9 -4.21 20.98 18.38
N ASP A 10 -4.02 22.28 18.15
CA ASP A 10 -5.07 23.30 18.31
C ASP A 10 -6.24 23.06 17.33
N GLN A 11 -5.95 22.67 16.09
CA GLN A 11 -6.97 22.30 15.11
C GLN A 11 -7.79 21.08 15.57
N VAL A 12 -7.12 20.04 16.08
CA VAL A 12 -7.79 18.84 16.63
C VAL A 12 -8.69 19.24 17.82
N MET A 13 -8.18 20.02 18.75
CA MET A 13 -8.94 20.45 19.92
C MET A 13 -10.14 21.33 19.55
N THR A 14 -9.98 22.20 18.56
CA THR A 14 -11.06 23.05 18.04
C THR A 14 -12.15 22.21 17.38
N ALA A 15 -11.76 21.25 16.55
CA ALA A 15 -12.69 20.33 15.89
C ALA A 15 -13.45 19.48 16.91
N ARG A 16 -12.76 18.98 17.94
CA ARG A 16 -13.35 18.25 19.05
C ARG A 16 -14.39 19.08 19.81
N ALA A 17 -14.03 20.30 20.21
CA ALA A 17 -14.93 21.19 20.90
C ALA A 17 -16.19 21.54 20.08
N GLY A 18 -16.03 21.63 18.76
CA GLY A 18 -17.12 21.88 17.81
C GLY A 18 -17.86 20.64 17.34
N HIS A 19 -17.48 19.43 17.79
CA HIS A 19 -17.99 18.13 17.30
C HIS A 19 -17.94 17.99 15.77
N LYS A 20 -16.85 18.49 15.14
CA LYS A 20 -16.68 18.50 13.69
C LYS A 20 -15.72 17.40 13.26
N PRO A 21 -16.11 16.53 12.32
CA PRO A 21 -15.20 15.54 11.77
C PRO A 21 -13.96 16.17 11.13
N LEU A 22 -12.80 15.50 11.32
CA LEU A 22 -11.51 15.87 10.74
C LEU A 22 -11.14 14.91 9.62
N PHE A 23 -10.84 15.48 8.45
CA PHE A 23 -10.26 14.73 7.33
C PHE A 23 -8.75 14.95 7.29
N VAL A 24 -8.00 13.93 7.71
CA VAL A 24 -6.54 13.97 7.68
C VAL A 24 -6.07 13.79 6.24
N MET A 25 -5.30 14.73 5.73
CA MET A 25 -4.78 14.71 4.38
C MET A 25 -3.31 15.12 4.33
N GLY A 26 -2.51 14.35 3.58
CA GLY A 26 -1.22 14.78 3.05
C GLY A 26 -1.42 15.32 1.63
N GLY A 27 -0.56 14.95 0.69
CA GLY A 27 -0.66 15.42 -0.71
C GLY A 27 -1.86 14.90 -1.53
N GLY A 28 -2.82 14.20 -0.95
CA GLY A 28 -4.06 13.78 -1.60
C GLY A 28 -3.93 12.72 -2.71
N SER A 29 -2.73 12.25 -3.03
CA SER A 29 -2.46 11.33 -4.17
C SER A 29 -3.24 10.02 -4.11
N LYS A 30 -3.67 9.61 -2.92
CA LYS A 30 -4.43 8.37 -2.68
C LYS A 30 -5.84 8.64 -2.13
N ALA A 31 -6.36 9.87 -2.34
CA ALA A 31 -7.68 10.25 -1.88
C ALA A 31 -8.79 9.36 -2.48
N PHE A 32 -8.62 8.89 -3.71
CA PHE A 32 -9.57 8.00 -4.39
C PHE A 32 -9.70 6.61 -3.71
N TYR A 33 -8.70 6.17 -2.95
CA TYR A 33 -8.67 4.83 -2.36
C TYR A 33 -9.35 4.81 -1.00
N GLY A 34 -10.24 3.86 -0.80
CA GLY A 34 -11.10 3.73 0.37
C GLY A 34 -12.50 4.32 0.16
N ASN A 35 -13.30 4.37 1.22
CA ASN A 35 -14.65 4.96 1.18
C ASN A 35 -14.56 6.50 1.17
N TYR A 36 -13.87 7.04 0.18
CA TYR A 36 -13.64 8.47 0.07
C TYR A 36 -14.91 9.20 -0.34
N ARG A 37 -15.23 10.25 0.41
CA ARG A 37 -16.23 11.25 0.01
C ARG A 37 -15.51 12.59 -0.12
N PRO A 38 -15.67 13.31 -1.24
CA PRO A 38 -15.14 14.66 -1.34
C PRO A 38 -15.64 15.50 -0.19
N VAL A 39 -14.71 16.15 0.51
CA VAL A 39 -15.05 17.07 1.61
C VAL A 39 -15.25 18.44 1.02
N THR A 40 -16.42 19.04 1.26
CA THR A 40 -16.70 20.41 0.88
C THR A 40 -16.85 21.28 2.14
N PRO A 41 -16.54 22.58 2.07
CA PRO A 41 -16.74 23.48 3.21
C PRO A 41 -18.20 23.49 3.71
N GLN A 42 -19.16 23.19 2.84
CA GLN A 42 -20.59 23.14 3.17
C GLN A 42 -20.97 21.93 4.03
N ASP A 43 -20.15 20.86 4.00
CA ASP A 43 -20.44 19.64 4.77
C ASP A 43 -20.10 19.78 6.27
N GLY A 44 -19.57 20.95 6.71
CA GLY A 44 -19.18 21.21 8.10
C GLY A 44 -17.95 20.45 8.59
N HIS A 45 -17.24 19.78 7.67
CA HIS A 45 -16.02 19.04 7.96
C HIS A 45 -14.79 19.95 8.00
N CYS A 46 -13.79 19.57 8.77
CA CYS A 46 -12.51 20.27 8.84
C CYS A 46 -11.43 19.44 8.16
N LEU A 47 -10.57 20.09 7.40
CA LEU A 47 -9.38 19.47 6.81
C LEU A 47 -8.19 19.64 7.77
N LEU A 48 -7.53 18.54 8.13
CA LEU A 48 -6.26 18.55 8.84
C LEU A 48 -5.14 18.29 7.82
N ASP A 49 -4.50 19.38 7.35
CA ASP A 49 -3.42 19.32 6.38
C ASP A 49 -2.09 18.96 7.07
N MET A 50 -1.55 17.80 6.73
CA MET A 50 -0.29 17.30 7.27
C MET A 50 0.94 17.76 6.47
N THR A 51 0.77 18.38 5.31
CA THR A 51 1.89 18.73 4.42
C THR A 51 2.92 19.70 5.03
N PRO A 52 2.54 20.63 5.94
CA PRO A 52 3.51 21.49 6.60
C PRO A 52 4.41 20.76 7.61
N TYR A 53 3.94 19.60 8.16
CA TYR A 53 4.70 18.83 9.15
C TYR A 53 5.63 17.84 8.46
N ARG A 54 6.76 18.33 7.93
CA ARG A 54 7.67 17.58 7.05
C ARG A 54 9.14 17.66 7.50
N GLY A 55 9.96 16.77 6.92
CA GLY A 55 11.40 16.66 7.08
C GLY A 55 11.80 15.31 7.68
N ILE A 56 13.05 14.91 7.43
CA ILE A 56 13.68 13.74 8.05
C ILE A 56 14.07 14.14 9.48
N VAL A 57 13.64 13.35 10.46
CA VAL A 57 13.93 13.55 11.89
C VAL A 57 15.28 12.96 12.23
N SER A 58 15.50 11.70 11.85
CA SER A 58 16.77 10.99 12.00
C SER A 58 16.97 10.01 10.85
N TYR A 59 18.21 9.79 10.47
CA TYR A 59 18.55 8.77 9.48
C TYR A 59 19.90 8.12 9.85
N HIS A 60 19.86 6.81 10.06
CA HIS A 60 21.02 6.00 10.44
C HIS A 60 21.29 4.95 9.33
N PRO A 61 22.04 5.30 8.27
CA PRO A 61 22.25 4.39 7.13
C PRO A 61 22.88 3.05 7.52
N SER A 62 23.80 3.03 8.50
CA SER A 62 24.43 1.80 8.99
C SER A 62 23.46 0.87 9.71
N GLU A 63 22.40 1.43 10.32
CA GLU A 63 21.38 0.69 11.05
C GLU A 63 20.14 0.40 10.19
N LEU A 64 20.12 0.91 8.96
CA LEU A 64 19.02 0.75 8.01
C LEU A 64 17.68 1.28 8.55
N VAL A 65 17.71 2.41 9.24
CA VAL A 65 16.51 3.04 9.84
C VAL A 65 16.46 4.52 9.50
N VAL A 66 15.29 5.00 9.16
CA VAL A 66 14.97 6.42 8.98
C VAL A 66 13.69 6.76 9.74
N THR A 67 13.71 7.87 10.49
CA THR A 67 12.50 8.47 11.10
C THR A 67 12.16 9.75 10.36
N VAL A 68 10.91 9.85 9.92
CA VAL A 68 10.47 10.92 9.02
C VAL A 68 9.08 11.41 9.39
N ARG A 69 8.85 12.71 9.24
CA ARG A 69 7.54 13.35 9.48
C ARG A 69 6.56 13.03 8.36
N ALA A 70 5.29 12.90 8.72
CA ALA A 70 4.23 12.42 7.85
C ALA A 70 3.98 13.28 6.60
N GLY A 71 4.17 14.59 6.69
CA GLY A 71 4.01 15.52 5.57
C GLY A 71 5.18 15.54 4.57
N THR A 72 6.27 14.82 4.84
CA THR A 72 7.42 14.76 3.95
C THR A 72 7.03 14.16 2.60
N PRO A 73 7.36 14.79 1.47
CA PRO A 73 7.19 14.21 0.14
C PRO A 73 7.90 12.85 0.05
N LEU A 74 7.20 11.85 -0.47
CA LEU A 74 7.76 10.49 -0.60
C LEU A 74 9.00 10.48 -1.50
N ALA A 75 9.00 11.29 -2.55
CA ALA A 75 10.15 11.45 -3.45
C ALA A 75 11.39 12.04 -2.75
N GLU A 76 11.19 12.96 -1.77
CA GLU A 76 12.27 13.53 -0.98
C GLU A 76 12.93 12.45 -0.11
N LEU A 77 12.14 11.62 0.55
CA LEU A 77 12.64 10.48 1.31
C LEU A 77 13.41 9.50 0.42
N GLU A 78 12.83 9.09 -0.71
CA GLU A 78 13.48 8.16 -1.63
C GLU A 78 14.79 8.71 -2.22
N ALA A 79 14.86 10.02 -2.49
CA ALA A 79 16.09 10.68 -2.92
C ALA A 79 17.18 10.65 -1.84
N ALA A 80 16.82 10.92 -0.59
CA ALA A 80 17.76 10.84 0.54
C ALA A 80 18.30 9.41 0.73
N LEU A 81 17.45 8.40 0.65
CA LEU A 81 17.85 6.99 0.72
C LEU A 81 18.75 6.58 -0.45
N ALA A 82 18.41 7.05 -1.66
CA ALA A 82 19.20 6.77 -2.87
C ALA A 82 20.64 7.28 -2.77
N GLY A 83 20.84 8.42 -2.11
CA GLY A 83 22.17 8.99 -1.83
C GLY A 83 23.07 8.08 -1.00
N HIS A 84 22.49 7.13 -0.27
CA HIS A 84 23.20 6.11 0.52
C HIS A 84 23.07 4.70 -0.07
N GLY A 85 22.65 4.56 -1.32
CA GLY A 85 22.48 3.25 -1.97
C GLY A 85 21.37 2.42 -1.33
N GLN A 86 20.37 3.05 -0.69
CA GLN A 86 19.26 2.38 -0.01
C GLN A 86 17.92 2.68 -0.66
N MET A 87 16.89 1.92 -0.27
CA MET A 87 15.54 2.07 -0.83
C MET A 87 14.46 1.60 0.14
N LEU A 88 13.21 2.00 -0.14
CA LEU A 88 11.99 1.43 0.44
C LEU A 88 11.64 0.14 -0.33
N ALA A 89 11.96 -1.03 0.24
CA ALA A 89 11.81 -2.30 -0.47
C ALA A 89 10.36 -2.68 -0.78
N PHE A 90 9.38 -2.13 -0.06
CA PHE A 90 7.96 -2.35 -0.35
C PHE A 90 7.45 -1.57 -1.58
N GLU A 91 8.30 -0.77 -2.23
CA GLU A 91 8.03 -0.04 -3.48
C GLU A 91 6.68 0.70 -3.45
N PRO A 92 6.50 1.72 -2.61
CA PRO A 92 5.20 2.37 -2.46
C PRO A 92 4.77 3.09 -3.74
N PRO A 93 3.50 2.99 -4.18
CA PRO A 93 3.01 3.81 -5.26
C PRO A 93 2.87 5.27 -4.83
N HIS A 94 3.24 6.18 -5.71
CA HIS A 94 3.08 7.62 -5.51
C HIS A 94 1.70 8.10 -5.98
N PHE A 95 1.30 7.70 -7.18
CA PHE A 95 0.13 8.16 -7.95
C PHE A 95 0.11 9.67 -8.24
N SER A 96 0.98 10.46 -7.63
CA SER A 96 1.27 11.85 -7.99
C SER A 96 2.55 12.33 -7.29
N PRO A 97 3.19 13.41 -7.77
CA PRO A 97 4.37 14.00 -7.12
C PRO A 97 4.10 14.53 -5.69
N ALA A 98 2.84 14.79 -5.35
CA ALA A 98 2.43 15.27 -4.04
C ALA A 98 2.34 14.17 -2.96
N ALA A 99 2.65 12.91 -3.28
CA ALA A 99 2.59 11.81 -2.32
C ALA A 99 3.45 12.10 -1.09
N THR A 100 2.87 11.93 0.10
CA THR A 100 3.57 12.09 1.40
C THR A 100 3.81 10.75 2.08
N VAL A 101 4.80 10.70 2.96
CA VAL A 101 5.12 9.50 3.74
C VAL A 101 3.96 9.07 4.63
N GLY A 102 3.32 10.00 5.34
CA GLY A 102 2.15 9.68 6.18
C GLY A 102 0.97 9.14 5.37
N GLY A 103 0.70 9.75 4.19
CA GLY A 103 -0.33 9.26 3.28
C GLY A 103 -0.01 7.89 2.69
N CYS A 104 1.28 7.60 2.45
CA CYS A 104 1.76 6.28 2.03
C CYS A 104 1.49 5.23 3.12
N VAL A 105 1.86 5.51 4.37
CA VAL A 105 1.65 4.59 5.51
C VAL A 105 0.16 4.42 5.77
N ALA A 106 -0.62 5.50 5.82
CA ALA A 106 -2.05 5.43 6.05
C ALA A 106 -2.80 4.60 5.00
N ALA A 107 -2.38 4.67 3.72
CA ALA A 107 -2.96 3.85 2.65
C ALA A 107 -2.48 2.39 2.67
N GLY A 108 -1.29 2.10 3.22
CA GLY A 108 -0.74 0.76 3.38
C GLY A 108 -0.45 0.01 2.07
N LEU A 109 -0.31 0.73 0.96
CA LEU A 109 -0.08 0.15 -0.35
C LEU A 109 1.39 -0.22 -0.56
N SER A 110 1.62 -1.29 -1.29
CA SER A 110 2.94 -1.79 -1.67
C SER A 110 2.96 -2.15 -3.15
N GLY A 111 4.13 -2.02 -3.77
CA GLY A 111 4.35 -2.31 -5.18
C GLY A 111 4.77 -3.76 -5.47
N PRO A 112 5.36 -3.99 -6.65
CA PRO A 112 5.64 -5.33 -7.17
C PRO A 112 6.52 -6.20 -6.28
N ARG A 113 7.49 -5.61 -5.55
CA ARG A 113 8.44 -6.32 -4.69
C ARG A 113 7.82 -6.89 -3.40
N ARG A 114 6.59 -6.52 -3.07
CA ARG A 114 5.95 -6.92 -1.81
C ARG A 114 6.01 -8.43 -1.55
N MET A 115 5.90 -9.25 -2.59
CA MET A 115 5.95 -10.72 -2.46
C MET A 115 7.27 -11.22 -1.86
N SER A 116 8.39 -10.60 -2.21
CA SER A 116 9.73 -11.01 -1.76
C SER A 116 10.23 -10.23 -0.55
N ALA A 117 9.90 -8.94 -0.47
CA ALA A 117 10.41 -8.04 0.56
C ALA A 117 9.49 -7.92 1.79
N GLY A 118 8.20 -8.15 1.62
CA GLY A 118 7.18 -7.88 2.63
C GLY A 118 6.32 -6.65 2.32
N ALA A 119 5.24 -6.48 3.06
CA ALA A 119 4.33 -5.34 2.93
C ALA A 119 4.90 -4.10 3.63
N LEU A 120 4.39 -2.91 3.31
CA LEU A 120 4.75 -1.66 3.98
C LEU A 120 4.74 -1.79 5.52
N ARG A 121 3.71 -2.41 6.09
CA ARG A 121 3.58 -2.60 7.54
C ARG A 121 4.75 -3.36 8.17
N ASP A 122 5.41 -4.23 7.41
CA ASP A 122 6.54 -5.03 7.88
C ASP A 122 7.83 -4.20 7.99
N PHE A 123 7.82 -2.98 7.44
CA PHE A 123 8.90 -2.00 7.51
C PHE A 123 8.65 -0.88 8.53
N VAL A 124 7.45 -0.78 9.10
CA VAL A 124 7.15 0.19 10.17
C VAL A 124 7.70 -0.34 11.48
N LEU A 125 8.65 0.40 12.08
CA LEU A 125 9.28 0.08 13.36
C LEU A 125 8.64 0.86 14.50
N GLY A 126 8.24 2.10 14.25
CA GLY A 126 7.61 2.98 15.22
C GLY A 126 6.77 4.06 14.55
N ALA A 127 5.90 4.68 15.33
CA ALA A 127 5.08 5.80 14.89
C ALA A 127 4.74 6.74 16.04
N ARG A 128 4.59 8.02 15.71
CA ARG A 128 3.95 9.02 16.58
C ARG A 128 2.59 9.38 16.00
N LEU A 129 1.59 9.40 16.85
CA LEU A 129 0.18 9.63 16.50
C LEU A 129 -0.38 10.79 17.30
N LEU A 130 -1.09 11.69 16.65
CA LEU A 130 -1.92 12.71 17.31
C LEU A 130 -3.33 12.13 17.49
N ASP A 131 -3.77 12.00 18.75
CA ASP A 131 -5.09 11.47 19.10
C ASP A 131 -6.16 12.56 19.16
N SER A 132 -7.41 12.16 19.40
CA SER A 132 -8.53 13.09 19.49
C SER A 132 -8.56 13.95 20.78
N ASP A 133 -7.68 13.68 21.74
CA ASP A 133 -7.46 14.49 22.94
C ASP A 133 -6.35 15.53 22.75
N GLY A 134 -5.78 15.64 21.54
CA GLY A 134 -4.65 16.53 21.25
C GLY A 134 -3.32 16.01 21.81
N ARG A 135 -3.26 14.75 22.26
CA ARG A 135 -2.03 14.16 22.82
C ARG A 135 -1.21 13.50 21.73
N VAL A 136 0.10 13.58 21.87
CA VAL A 136 1.05 12.86 21.02
C VAL A 136 1.41 11.53 21.66
N LEU A 137 0.95 10.45 21.04
CA LEU A 137 1.21 9.08 21.46
C LEU A 137 2.39 8.52 20.67
N SER A 138 3.28 7.77 21.32
CA SER A 138 4.42 7.11 20.69
C SER A 138 4.30 5.60 20.81
N PHE A 139 4.46 4.91 19.69
CA PHE A 139 4.36 3.46 19.59
C PHE A 139 5.60 2.89 18.90
N GLY A 140 6.16 1.81 19.44
CA GLY A 140 7.41 1.24 18.92
C GLY A 140 8.61 2.16 19.13
N GLY A 141 9.58 2.09 18.23
CA GLY A 141 10.82 2.87 18.29
C GLY A 141 11.64 2.72 17.00
N GLU A 142 12.95 2.93 17.11
CA GLU A 142 13.88 2.77 15.98
C GLU A 142 14.55 1.37 15.97
N VAL A 143 14.18 0.49 16.90
CA VAL A 143 14.78 -0.84 17.03
C VAL A 143 14.02 -1.90 16.25
N MET A 144 14.73 -2.82 15.62
CA MET A 144 14.14 -3.89 14.80
C MET A 144 13.30 -4.89 15.59
N LYS A 145 13.48 -4.99 16.92
CA LYS A 145 12.74 -5.92 17.78
C LYS A 145 12.03 -5.15 18.88
N ASN A 146 10.72 -4.96 18.71
CA ASN A 146 9.88 -4.52 19.81
C ASN A 146 9.62 -5.74 20.74
N VAL A 147 10.00 -5.62 22.00
CA VAL A 147 9.87 -6.70 23.00
C VAL A 147 8.82 -6.40 24.06
N ALA A 148 8.21 -5.22 24.04
CA ALA A 148 7.24 -4.80 25.04
C ALA A 148 6.03 -4.10 24.38
N GLY A 149 4.83 -4.48 24.82
CA GLY A 149 3.58 -3.86 24.39
C GLY A 149 3.01 -4.36 23.06
N TYR A 150 1.85 -3.84 22.71
CA TYR A 150 1.18 -4.13 21.44
C TYR A 150 1.83 -3.36 20.29
N ASP A 151 1.88 -3.98 19.12
CA ASP A 151 2.45 -3.37 17.92
C ASP A 151 1.42 -2.47 17.22
N VAL A 152 1.13 -1.34 17.85
CA VAL A 152 0.20 -0.34 17.31
C VAL A 152 0.80 0.36 16.10
N SER A 153 2.13 0.51 16.01
CA SER A 153 2.78 1.17 14.90
C SER A 153 2.46 0.52 13.55
N ARG A 154 2.46 -0.82 13.51
CA ARG A 154 2.09 -1.57 12.29
C ARG A 154 0.60 -1.55 11.99
N LEU A 155 -0.25 -1.37 13.01
CA LEU A 155 -1.69 -1.22 12.84
C LEU A 155 -2.03 0.05 12.05
N LEU A 156 -1.23 1.12 12.18
CA LEU A 156 -1.44 2.37 11.47
C LEU A 156 -1.23 2.24 9.96
N ALA A 157 -0.47 1.25 9.51
CA ALA A 157 -0.29 0.96 8.09
C ALA A 157 -1.58 0.38 7.47
N GLY A 158 -2.21 1.16 6.60
CA GLY A 158 -3.50 0.82 5.98
C GLY A 158 -4.72 1.22 6.82
N SER A 159 -4.53 2.00 7.89
CA SER A 159 -5.62 2.49 8.74
C SER A 159 -6.46 3.61 8.10
N HIS A 160 -6.01 4.17 7.00
CA HIS A 160 -6.63 5.36 6.37
C HIS A 160 -6.81 6.55 7.33
N GLY A 161 -6.02 6.62 8.42
CA GLY A 161 -6.08 7.69 9.40
C GLY A 161 -7.32 7.69 10.29
N ILE A 162 -8.04 6.57 10.40
CA ILE A 162 -9.25 6.50 11.25
C ILE A 162 -8.95 6.49 12.75
N PHE A 163 -7.70 6.20 13.15
CA PHE A 163 -7.30 6.11 14.56
C PHE A 163 -6.63 7.38 15.10
N GLY A 164 -6.35 8.35 14.22
CA GLY A 164 -5.62 9.58 14.54
C GLY A 164 -4.75 10.05 13.37
N ALA A 165 -4.12 11.20 13.54
CA ALA A 165 -3.19 11.73 12.54
C ALA A 165 -1.77 11.21 12.80
N ILE A 166 -1.20 10.51 11.82
CA ILE A 166 0.21 10.08 11.87
C ILE A 166 1.09 11.32 11.79
N LEU A 167 1.93 11.52 12.81
CA LEU A 167 2.91 12.62 12.87
C LEU A 167 4.26 12.18 12.30
N GLU A 168 4.81 11.09 12.80
CA GLU A 168 6.12 10.58 12.42
C GLU A 168 6.08 9.07 12.27
N VAL A 169 6.94 8.53 11.41
CA VAL A 169 7.13 7.09 11.28
C VAL A 169 8.62 6.76 11.22
N SER A 170 9.00 5.69 11.91
CA SER A 170 10.32 5.07 11.80
C SER A 170 10.20 3.88 10.86
N LEU A 171 10.95 3.91 9.76
CA LEU A 171 10.90 2.92 8.71
C LEU A 171 12.23 2.18 8.60
N LYS A 172 12.14 0.86 8.49
CA LYS A 172 13.27 0.05 8.03
C LYS A 172 13.50 0.31 6.54
N VAL A 173 14.76 0.48 6.17
CA VAL A 173 15.20 0.58 4.78
C VAL A 173 16.12 -0.60 4.45
N VAL A 174 16.41 -0.80 3.16
CA VAL A 174 17.31 -1.87 2.73
C VAL A 174 18.30 -1.36 1.68
N PRO A 175 19.48 -1.97 1.52
CA PRO A 175 20.37 -1.68 0.41
C PRO A 175 19.70 -1.97 -0.92
N ARG A 176 20.03 -1.19 -1.95
CA ARG A 176 19.66 -1.51 -3.34
C ARG A 176 20.36 -2.78 -3.79
N PRO A 177 19.71 -3.63 -4.59
CA PRO A 177 20.36 -4.80 -5.18
C PRO A 177 21.51 -4.37 -6.10
N MET A 178 22.52 -5.22 -6.21
CA MET A 178 23.69 -4.97 -7.09
C MET A 178 23.28 -4.97 -8.57
N GLU A 179 22.37 -5.88 -8.94
CA GLU A 179 21.87 -6.04 -10.31
C GLU A 179 20.40 -6.41 -10.29
N GLU A 180 19.68 -5.98 -11.33
CA GLU A 180 18.32 -6.41 -11.62
C GLU A 180 18.19 -6.80 -13.08
N LEU A 181 17.48 -7.91 -13.33
CA LEU A 181 17.16 -8.41 -14.67
C LEU A 181 15.67 -8.75 -14.73
N THR A 182 14.99 -8.31 -15.78
CA THR A 182 13.59 -8.71 -16.04
C THR A 182 13.56 -9.65 -17.25
N LEU A 183 12.91 -10.79 -17.06
CA LEU A 183 12.65 -11.78 -18.11
C LEU A 183 11.19 -11.71 -18.53
N ALA A 184 10.94 -11.79 -19.82
CA ALA A 184 9.61 -11.84 -20.43
C ALA A 184 9.36 -13.22 -21.02
N LEU A 185 8.17 -13.78 -20.77
CA LEU A 185 7.77 -15.10 -21.25
C LEU A 185 6.28 -15.07 -21.66
N PRO A 186 5.92 -15.63 -22.83
CA PRO A 186 4.52 -15.87 -23.14
C PRO A 186 3.98 -17.00 -22.23
N ALA A 187 2.76 -16.83 -21.73
CA ALA A 187 2.09 -17.84 -20.91
C ALA A 187 0.59 -17.58 -20.82
N THR A 188 -0.22 -18.61 -20.68
CA THR A 188 -1.58 -18.46 -20.19
C THR A 188 -1.59 -18.13 -18.70
N GLN A 189 -2.70 -17.63 -18.17
CA GLN A 189 -2.81 -17.31 -16.73
C GLN A 189 -2.50 -18.55 -15.86
N ALA A 190 -3.01 -19.72 -16.24
CA ALA A 190 -2.80 -20.96 -15.50
C ALA A 190 -1.32 -21.38 -15.52
N GLN A 191 -0.63 -21.26 -16.66
CA GLN A 191 0.80 -21.57 -16.79
C GLN A 191 1.64 -20.60 -15.95
N ALA A 192 1.32 -19.30 -15.95
CA ALA A 192 2.01 -18.32 -15.13
C ALA A 192 1.87 -18.62 -13.63
N LEU A 193 0.66 -18.93 -13.16
CA LEU A 193 0.42 -19.31 -11.76
C LEU A 193 1.15 -20.60 -11.37
N ALA A 194 1.16 -21.61 -12.24
CA ALA A 194 1.92 -22.85 -12.02
C ALA A 194 3.43 -22.58 -11.93
N SER A 195 3.97 -21.74 -12.80
CA SER A 195 5.36 -21.31 -12.79
C SER A 195 5.73 -20.58 -11.51
N PHE A 196 4.89 -19.62 -11.07
CA PHE A 196 5.09 -18.89 -9.80
C PHE A 196 5.09 -19.84 -8.60
N ALA A 197 4.20 -20.83 -8.59
CA ALA A 197 4.13 -21.84 -7.52
C ALA A 197 5.40 -22.71 -7.50
N LEU A 198 5.85 -23.16 -8.67
CA LEU A 198 7.07 -23.95 -8.83
C LEU A 198 8.32 -23.19 -8.37
N TRP A 199 8.46 -21.94 -8.80
CA TRP A 199 9.63 -21.12 -8.47
C TRP A 199 9.69 -20.71 -7.00
N ARG A 200 8.55 -20.56 -6.33
CA ARG A 200 8.49 -20.26 -4.88
C ARG A 200 9.19 -21.31 -4.03
N GLY A 201 9.21 -22.56 -4.47
CA GLY A 201 9.92 -23.65 -3.78
C GLY A 201 11.43 -23.73 -4.10
N LYS A 202 11.97 -22.82 -4.91
CA LYS A 202 13.38 -22.82 -5.34
C LYS A 202 14.10 -21.59 -4.79
N PRO A 203 15.42 -21.68 -4.53
CA PRO A 203 16.23 -20.55 -4.07
C PRO A 203 16.58 -19.59 -5.24
N LEU A 204 15.57 -19.04 -5.89
CA LEU A 204 15.72 -18.08 -6.98
C LEU A 204 15.61 -16.66 -6.46
N PRO A 205 16.44 -15.71 -6.91
CA PRO A 205 16.43 -14.33 -6.46
C PRO A 205 15.28 -13.53 -7.12
N ILE A 206 14.07 -14.08 -7.14
CA ILE A 206 12.89 -13.43 -7.71
C ILE A 206 12.41 -12.34 -6.77
N SER A 207 12.41 -11.10 -7.25
CA SER A 207 11.95 -9.93 -6.49
C SER A 207 10.54 -9.49 -6.86
N ALA A 208 10.08 -9.76 -8.09
CA ALA A 208 8.71 -9.45 -8.52
C ALA A 208 8.29 -10.39 -9.65
N THR A 209 6.99 -10.59 -9.74
CA THR A 209 6.35 -11.34 -10.85
C THR A 209 5.09 -10.61 -11.28
N SER A 210 4.79 -10.65 -12.56
CA SER A 210 3.51 -10.21 -13.11
C SER A 210 3.10 -11.05 -14.31
N TRP A 211 1.80 -11.08 -14.57
CA TRP A 211 1.22 -11.62 -15.78
C TRP A 211 0.05 -10.72 -16.20
N VAL A 212 -0.07 -10.45 -17.50
CA VAL A 212 -1.16 -9.67 -18.07
C VAL A 212 -1.71 -10.37 -19.30
N GLY A 213 -3.02 -10.56 -19.38
CA GLY A 213 -3.67 -11.18 -20.53
C GLY A 213 -5.16 -11.38 -20.36
N GLY A 214 -5.81 -11.97 -21.35
CA GLY A 214 -7.18 -12.48 -21.30
C GLY A 214 -7.26 -13.81 -20.55
N ALA A 215 -8.49 -14.22 -20.18
CA ALA A 215 -8.68 -15.41 -19.35
C ALA A 215 -8.14 -16.71 -19.99
N ASP A 216 -8.43 -16.91 -21.28
CA ASP A 216 -8.09 -18.12 -22.02
C ASP A 216 -7.06 -17.86 -23.13
N GLU A 217 -6.43 -16.68 -23.11
CA GLU A 217 -5.47 -16.25 -24.11
C GLU A 217 -4.04 -16.36 -23.60
N GLU A 218 -3.10 -16.51 -24.51
CA GLU A 218 -1.70 -16.34 -24.20
C GLU A 218 -1.41 -14.87 -23.88
N GLY A 219 -1.01 -14.61 -22.66
CA GLY A 219 -0.63 -13.29 -22.16
C GLY A 219 0.88 -13.17 -21.98
N GLN A 220 1.29 -12.11 -21.33
CA GLN A 220 2.70 -11.82 -21.10
C GLN A 220 3.05 -11.91 -19.62
N MET A 221 3.94 -12.83 -19.28
CA MET A 221 4.51 -12.96 -17.94
C MET A 221 5.85 -12.23 -17.86
N HIS A 222 6.08 -11.51 -16.74
CA HIS A 222 7.36 -10.88 -16.43
C HIS A 222 7.85 -11.33 -15.06
N VAL A 223 9.16 -11.60 -14.99
CA VAL A 223 9.84 -12.03 -13.76
C VAL A 223 11.05 -11.13 -13.55
N ARG A 224 11.10 -10.41 -12.41
CA ARG A 224 12.25 -9.61 -12.03
C ARG A 224 13.13 -10.40 -11.06
N LEU A 225 14.38 -10.53 -11.43
CA LEU A 225 15.47 -11.06 -10.60
C LEU A 225 16.25 -9.89 -10.01
N SER A 226 16.65 -9.98 -8.73
CA SER A 226 17.43 -8.96 -8.05
C SER A 226 18.44 -9.61 -7.12
N GLY A 227 19.72 -9.25 -7.25
CA GLY A 227 20.75 -9.80 -6.37
C GLY A 227 22.16 -9.72 -6.95
N ALA A 228 22.99 -10.71 -6.61
CA ALA A 228 24.35 -10.81 -7.13
C ALA A 228 24.35 -11.34 -8.57
N PRO A 229 25.22 -10.85 -9.47
CA PRO A 229 25.26 -11.25 -10.87
C PRO A 229 25.30 -12.77 -11.11
N PRO A 230 26.09 -13.59 -10.39
CA PRO A 230 26.11 -15.04 -10.58
C PRO A 230 24.77 -15.73 -10.26
N ALA A 231 24.07 -15.24 -9.23
CA ALA A 231 22.73 -15.76 -8.85
C ALA A 231 21.69 -15.45 -9.92
N ILE A 232 21.73 -14.24 -10.49
CA ILE A 232 20.86 -13.83 -11.60
C ILE A 232 21.13 -14.66 -12.84
N ALA A 233 22.40 -14.87 -13.21
CA ALA A 233 22.79 -15.69 -14.37
C ALA A 233 22.30 -17.14 -14.24
N SER A 234 22.45 -17.75 -13.07
CA SER A 234 21.95 -19.10 -12.79
C SER A 234 20.41 -19.15 -12.84
N ALA A 235 19.73 -18.18 -12.23
CA ALA A 235 18.27 -18.15 -12.23
C ALA A 235 17.68 -17.95 -13.64
N ARG A 236 18.33 -17.15 -14.48
CA ARG A 236 17.95 -16.98 -15.88
C ARG A 236 17.93 -18.32 -16.65
N GLN A 237 18.90 -19.20 -16.41
CA GLN A 237 18.93 -20.53 -17.07
C GLN A 237 17.75 -21.41 -16.59
N VAL A 238 17.33 -21.28 -15.34
CA VAL A 238 16.22 -22.06 -14.78
C VAL A 238 14.86 -21.54 -15.24
N ILE A 239 14.70 -20.22 -15.33
CA ILE A 239 13.42 -19.58 -15.66
C ILE A 239 13.21 -19.56 -17.18
N GLY A 240 14.27 -19.28 -17.94
CA GLY A 240 14.17 -19.05 -19.38
C GLY A 240 13.62 -17.67 -19.71
N GLY A 241 13.13 -17.51 -20.95
CA GLY A 241 12.55 -16.27 -21.43
C GLY A 241 13.57 -15.25 -21.93
N ASP A 242 13.07 -14.17 -22.50
CA ASP A 242 13.86 -13.13 -23.11
C ASP A 242 14.13 -11.98 -22.13
N PRO A 243 15.38 -11.49 -22.02
CA PRO A 243 15.69 -10.36 -21.18
C PRO A 243 15.10 -9.07 -21.79
N LEU A 244 14.42 -8.28 -20.97
CA LEU A 244 14.03 -6.93 -21.35
C LEU A 244 15.22 -5.97 -21.27
N ALA A 245 15.25 -5.00 -22.17
CA ALA A 245 16.14 -3.86 -22.04
C ALA A 245 15.87 -3.12 -20.70
N PRO A 246 16.90 -2.56 -20.04
CA PRO A 246 16.76 -1.94 -18.73
C PRO A 246 15.65 -0.88 -18.67
N GLU A 247 15.54 -0.04 -19.69
CA GLU A 247 14.53 1.03 -19.79
C GLU A 247 13.11 0.45 -19.91
N ALA A 248 12.94 -0.62 -20.69
CA ALA A 248 11.67 -1.31 -20.85
C ALA A 248 11.26 -2.01 -19.54
N ALA A 249 12.22 -2.64 -18.85
CA ALA A 249 11.99 -3.27 -17.56
C ALA A 249 11.59 -2.23 -16.48
N GLN A 250 12.29 -1.10 -16.44
CA GLN A 250 11.94 0.00 -15.53
C GLN A 250 10.54 0.57 -15.83
N ALA A 251 10.25 0.82 -17.10
CA ALA A 251 8.93 1.32 -17.53
C ALA A 251 7.81 0.33 -17.14
N TRP A 252 8.04 -0.97 -17.31
CA TRP A 252 7.09 -2.02 -16.93
C TRP A 252 6.75 -1.97 -15.43
N TRP A 253 7.75 -2.09 -14.56
CA TRP A 253 7.52 -2.15 -13.12
C TRP A 253 7.03 -0.83 -12.53
N THR A 254 7.48 0.29 -13.08
CA THR A 254 6.95 1.61 -12.73
C THR A 254 5.50 1.74 -13.18
N GLY A 255 5.18 1.27 -14.40
CA GLY A 255 3.82 1.27 -14.93
C GLY A 255 2.84 0.45 -14.10
N LEU A 256 3.28 -0.67 -13.52
CA LEU A 256 2.48 -1.46 -12.60
C LEU A 256 2.34 -0.76 -11.24
N ARG A 257 3.44 -0.27 -10.68
CA ARG A 257 3.45 0.44 -9.38
C ARG A 257 2.57 1.68 -9.39
N GLU A 258 2.71 2.51 -10.43
CA GLU A 258 1.98 3.78 -10.55
C GLU A 258 0.63 3.63 -11.27
N GLN A 259 0.26 2.41 -11.68
CA GLN A 259 -0.96 2.10 -12.44
C GLN A 259 -1.10 2.95 -13.71
N THR A 260 0.00 3.18 -14.41
CA THR A 260 0.06 3.87 -15.72
C THR A 260 0.14 2.89 -16.88
N HIS A 261 0.31 1.59 -16.63
CA HIS A 261 0.23 0.55 -17.65
C HIS A 261 -1.17 0.52 -18.27
N ALA A 262 -1.29 0.19 -19.56
CA ALA A 262 -2.54 0.20 -20.33
C ALA A 262 -3.70 -0.61 -19.69
N PHE A 263 -3.39 -1.66 -18.93
CA PHE A 263 -4.37 -2.43 -18.18
C PHE A 263 -5.19 -1.55 -17.21
N PHE A 264 -4.58 -0.53 -16.62
CA PHE A 264 -5.21 0.38 -15.66
C PHE A 264 -5.89 1.59 -16.28
N ALA A 265 -6.24 1.52 -17.57
CA ALA A 265 -6.87 2.62 -18.29
C ALA A 265 -8.05 3.22 -17.49
N PRO A 266 -8.17 4.56 -17.44
CA PRO A 266 -9.21 5.24 -16.67
C PRO A 266 -10.61 4.97 -17.22
N GLY A 267 -11.63 5.28 -16.40
CA GLY A 267 -13.04 5.20 -16.80
C GLY A 267 -13.69 3.83 -16.61
N ARG A 268 -12.94 2.83 -16.15
CA ARG A 268 -13.48 1.51 -15.78
C ARG A 268 -13.28 1.24 -14.30
N PRO A 269 -14.22 0.55 -13.61
CA PRO A 269 -14.00 0.08 -12.26
C PRO A 269 -12.77 -0.83 -12.23
N LEU A 270 -11.95 -0.69 -11.18
CA LEU A 270 -10.78 -1.53 -10.96
C LEU A 270 -10.95 -2.29 -9.67
N TRP A 271 -10.96 -3.61 -9.76
CA TRP A 271 -11.02 -4.51 -8.62
C TRP A 271 -9.66 -5.08 -8.28
N ARG A 272 -9.33 -5.11 -6.99
CA ARG A 272 -8.16 -5.77 -6.43
C ARG A 272 -8.58 -6.95 -5.58
N LEU A 273 -8.15 -8.15 -5.98
CA LEU A 273 -8.34 -9.36 -5.20
C LEU A 273 -7.01 -9.74 -4.56
N ALA A 274 -7.03 -9.95 -3.26
CA ALA A 274 -5.93 -10.61 -2.55
C ALA A 274 -6.35 -12.05 -2.30
N LEU A 275 -5.68 -12.99 -2.91
CA LEU A 275 -5.98 -14.42 -2.88
C LEU A 275 -4.77 -15.21 -2.41
N PRO A 276 -4.95 -16.42 -1.86
CA PRO A 276 -3.86 -17.35 -1.71
C PRO A 276 -3.16 -17.53 -3.07
N PRO A 277 -1.81 -17.52 -3.10
CA PRO A 277 -1.08 -17.67 -4.37
C PRO A 277 -1.35 -18.99 -5.09
N THR A 278 -1.92 -19.97 -4.39
CA THR A 278 -2.32 -21.29 -4.91
C THR A 278 -3.74 -21.30 -5.51
N ALA A 279 -4.48 -20.20 -5.40
CA ALA A 279 -5.82 -20.12 -6.00
C ALA A 279 -5.74 -20.24 -7.53
N ALA A 280 -6.70 -20.97 -8.11
CA ALA A 280 -6.80 -21.21 -9.55
C ALA A 280 -6.91 -19.90 -10.37
N ALA A 281 -6.67 -19.99 -11.67
CA ALA A 281 -6.90 -18.90 -12.61
C ALA A 281 -8.36 -18.40 -12.52
N LEU A 282 -8.57 -17.10 -12.71
CA LEU A 282 -9.90 -16.49 -12.77
C LEU A 282 -10.39 -16.53 -14.22
N GLY A 283 -11.58 -17.10 -14.42
CA GLY A 283 -12.13 -17.49 -15.72
C GLY A 283 -12.79 -16.37 -16.52
N SER A 284 -12.54 -15.08 -16.28
CA SER A 284 -13.23 -14.03 -17.04
C SER A 284 -12.41 -12.76 -17.28
N GLY A 285 -12.42 -12.28 -18.52
CA GLY A 285 -11.96 -10.95 -18.92
C GLY A 285 -10.44 -10.75 -18.89
N GLN A 286 -10.04 -9.49 -19.00
CA GLN A 286 -8.66 -9.08 -18.86
C GLN A 286 -8.25 -9.06 -17.39
N ALA A 287 -7.14 -9.71 -17.08
CA ALA A 287 -6.60 -9.78 -15.73
C ALA A 287 -5.12 -9.40 -15.69
N LEU A 288 -4.69 -8.83 -14.56
CA LEU A 288 -3.30 -8.63 -14.23
C LEU A 288 -3.04 -9.34 -12.90
N VAL A 289 -2.03 -10.20 -12.88
CA VAL A 289 -1.63 -11.00 -11.72
C VAL A 289 -0.28 -10.53 -11.25
N GLU A 290 -0.14 -10.28 -9.95
CA GLU A 290 1.11 -9.90 -9.31
C GLU A 290 1.36 -10.74 -8.04
N TRP A 291 2.50 -10.51 -7.41
CA TRP A 291 2.89 -11.10 -6.12
C TRP A 291 2.84 -12.63 -6.12
N GLY A 292 3.30 -13.24 -7.22
CA GLY A 292 3.30 -14.70 -7.36
C GLY A 292 1.91 -15.33 -7.35
N GLY A 293 0.88 -14.61 -7.81
CA GLY A 293 -0.51 -15.03 -7.78
C GLY A 293 -1.31 -14.51 -6.60
N GLY A 294 -0.67 -13.84 -5.64
CA GLY A 294 -1.33 -13.33 -4.42
C GLY A 294 -2.16 -12.07 -4.64
N GLN A 295 -1.87 -11.27 -5.66
CA GLN A 295 -2.66 -10.12 -6.05
C GLN A 295 -3.17 -10.28 -7.46
N ARG A 296 -4.45 -10.02 -7.67
CA ARG A 296 -5.08 -10.04 -8.98
C ARG A 296 -5.93 -8.81 -9.18
N TRP A 297 -5.79 -8.22 -10.36
CA TRP A 297 -6.54 -7.07 -10.80
C TRP A 297 -7.52 -7.48 -11.88
N LEU A 298 -8.76 -7.00 -11.78
CA LEU A 298 -9.78 -7.12 -12.81
C LEU A 298 -10.23 -5.72 -13.20
N SER A 299 -10.26 -5.44 -14.50
CA SER A 299 -10.73 -4.16 -15.05
C SER A 299 -12.10 -4.34 -15.69
N GLY A 300 -13.06 -3.49 -15.36
CA GLY A 300 -14.42 -3.51 -15.88
C GLY A 300 -15.50 -3.72 -14.81
N ALA A 301 -16.74 -3.65 -15.26
CA ALA A 301 -17.88 -3.86 -14.39
C ALA A 301 -17.93 -5.32 -13.88
N GLN A 302 -18.07 -5.47 -12.57
CA GLN A 302 -18.23 -6.74 -11.88
C GLN A 302 -19.40 -6.60 -10.89
N ASP A 303 -20.13 -7.67 -10.66
CA ASP A 303 -21.02 -7.71 -9.50
C ASP A 303 -20.19 -7.79 -8.22
N ALA A 304 -20.38 -6.80 -7.34
CA ALA A 304 -19.58 -6.66 -6.13
C ALA A 304 -19.83 -7.81 -5.14
N ALA A 305 -21.08 -8.27 -5.01
CA ALA A 305 -21.43 -9.35 -4.09
C ALA A 305 -20.86 -10.68 -4.56
N GLU A 306 -21.05 -11.00 -5.84
CA GLU A 306 -20.52 -12.23 -6.44
C GLU A 306 -19.00 -12.29 -6.37
N LEU A 307 -18.32 -11.16 -6.65
CA LEU A 307 -16.86 -11.12 -6.63
C LEU A 307 -16.28 -11.23 -5.20
N ARG A 308 -16.94 -10.59 -4.22
CA ARG A 308 -16.56 -10.72 -2.80
C ARG A 308 -16.79 -12.14 -2.30
N GLU A 309 -17.92 -12.75 -2.66
CA GLU A 309 -18.21 -14.13 -2.30
C GLU A 309 -17.22 -15.12 -2.95
N LEU A 310 -16.88 -14.93 -4.23
CA LEU A 310 -15.84 -15.72 -4.90
C LEU A 310 -14.50 -15.60 -4.17
N ALA A 311 -14.07 -14.37 -3.86
CA ALA A 311 -12.82 -14.15 -3.15
C ALA A 311 -12.81 -14.82 -1.77
N GLN A 312 -13.92 -14.75 -1.04
CA GLN A 312 -14.08 -15.40 0.27
C GLN A 312 -14.02 -16.93 0.16
N ARG A 313 -14.70 -17.54 -0.81
CA ARG A 313 -14.63 -19.00 -1.08
C ARG A 313 -13.20 -19.45 -1.40
N LEU A 314 -12.42 -18.59 -2.06
CA LEU A 314 -11.01 -18.83 -2.37
C LEU A 314 -10.07 -18.52 -1.20
N GLY A 315 -10.58 -18.11 -0.02
CA GLY A 315 -9.79 -17.79 1.15
C GLY A 315 -9.11 -16.41 1.12
N GLY A 316 -9.67 -15.48 0.36
CA GLY A 316 -9.15 -14.13 0.20
C GLY A 316 -10.21 -13.04 0.33
N HIS A 317 -9.95 -11.88 -0.25
CA HIS A 317 -10.85 -10.73 -0.23
C HIS A 317 -10.77 -9.91 -1.52
N ALA A 318 -11.88 -9.21 -1.85
CA ALA A 318 -11.98 -8.33 -3.00
C ALA A 318 -12.24 -6.89 -2.55
N THR A 319 -11.55 -5.94 -3.16
CA THR A 319 -11.69 -4.50 -2.91
C THR A 319 -11.98 -3.80 -4.23
N LEU A 320 -12.99 -2.96 -4.27
CA LEU A 320 -13.18 -2.01 -5.37
C LEU A 320 -12.13 -0.90 -5.22
N PHE A 321 -10.97 -1.10 -5.83
CA PHE A 321 -9.82 -0.24 -5.66
C PHE A 321 -10.04 1.16 -6.26
N ARG A 322 -10.69 1.21 -7.42
CA ARG A 322 -11.08 2.45 -8.10
C ARG A 322 -12.51 2.30 -8.63
N PRO A 323 -13.49 3.01 -8.07
CA PRO A 323 -14.85 3.02 -8.62
C PRO A 323 -14.86 3.75 -9.98
N ALA A 324 -15.88 3.45 -10.82
CA ALA A 324 -16.07 4.18 -12.08
C ALA A 324 -16.50 5.63 -11.88
N GLY A 325 -17.10 5.93 -10.73
CA GLY A 325 -17.58 7.28 -10.37
C GLY A 325 -16.75 7.91 -9.25
N THR A 326 -17.15 9.12 -8.87
CA THR A 326 -16.47 9.91 -7.83
C THR A 326 -16.90 9.55 -6.40
N ARG A 327 -17.96 8.75 -6.24
CA ARG A 327 -18.50 8.34 -4.95
C ARG A 327 -18.35 6.84 -4.76
N PRO A 328 -18.01 6.38 -3.54
CA PRO A 328 -18.02 4.96 -3.25
C PRO A 328 -19.45 4.42 -3.29
N PRO A 329 -19.64 3.12 -3.58
CA PRO A 329 -20.94 2.46 -3.47
C PRO A 329 -21.46 2.47 -2.03
N ALA A 330 -22.78 2.32 -1.87
CA ALA A 330 -23.43 2.37 -0.56
C ALA A 330 -22.95 1.26 0.41
N ASP A 331 -22.53 0.13 -0.12
CA ASP A 331 -21.96 -1.02 0.60
C ASP A 331 -20.45 -0.93 0.82
N GLY A 332 -19.85 0.21 0.45
CA GLY A 332 -18.42 0.49 0.58
C GLY A 332 -17.56 -0.21 -0.46
N VAL A 333 -16.28 0.18 -0.48
CA VAL A 333 -15.30 -0.35 -1.45
C VAL A 333 -14.53 -1.56 -0.93
N PHE A 334 -14.41 -1.73 0.38
CA PHE A 334 -13.66 -2.82 0.97
C PHE A 334 -14.50 -4.11 1.08
N HIS A 335 -13.79 -5.22 1.20
CA HIS A 335 -14.41 -6.48 1.58
C HIS A 335 -14.98 -6.36 3.02
N PRO A 336 -16.19 -6.84 3.30
CA PRO A 336 -16.74 -6.80 4.65
C PRO A 336 -15.82 -7.48 5.67
N LEU A 337 -15.64 -6.85 6.82
CA LEU A 337 -14.84 -7.42 7.89
C LEU A 337 -15.54 -8.62 8.53
N SER A 338 -14.78 -9.64 8.92
CA SER A 338 -15.34 -10.70 9.76
C SER A 338 -15.80 -10.12 11.11
N PRO A 339 -16.81 -10.73 11.78
CA PRO A 339 -17.36 -10.18 13.03
C PRO A 339 -16.32 -9.91 14.10
N GLY A 340 -15.32 -10.80 14.24
CA GLY A 340 -14.22 -10.64 15.20
C GLY A 340 -13.32 -9.44 14.87
N VAL A 341 -12.93 -9.29 13.60
CA VAL A 341 -12.11 -8.15 13.16
C VAL A 341 -12.88 -6.84 13.30
N ALA A 342 -14.18 -6.83 12.92
CA ALA A 342 -15.03 -5.65 13.07
C ALA A 342 -15.13 -5.20 14.54
N LEU A 343 -15.30 -6.14 15.48
CA LEU A 343 -15.35 -5.85 16.91
C LEU A 343 -14.03 -5.24 17.41
N ILE A 344 -12.90 -5.84 17.04
CA ILE A 344 -11.56 -5.34 17.44
C ILE A 344 -11.33 -3.94 16.85
N THR A 345 -11.64 -3.74 15.56
CA THR A 345 -11.48 -2.42 14.91
C THR A 345 -12.31 -1.35 15.60
N ARG A 346 -13.56 -1.67 15.97
CA ARG A 346 -14.44 -0.74 16.70
C ARG A 346 -13.87 -0.38 18.07
N ARG A 347 -13.40 -1.36 18.84
CA ARG A 347 -12.77 -1.13 20.15
C ARG A 347 -11.52 -0.28 20.03
N LEU A 348 -10.66 -0.56 19.06
CA LEU A 348 -9.46 0.26 18.82
C LEU A 348 -9.82 1.70 18.43
N LYS A 349 -10.86 1.89 17.62
CA LYS A 349 -11.36 3.23 17.31
C LYS A 349 -11.84 3.96 18.57
N GLN A 350 -12.58 3.29 19.44
CA GLN A 350 -13.08 3.86 20.72
C GLN A 350 -11.93 4.24 21.67
N GLU A 351 -10.84 3.48 21.69
CA GLU A 351 -9.66 3.76 22.53
C GLU A 351 -8.78 4.89 21.99
N LEU A 352 -8.54 4.91 20.68
CA LEU A 352 -7.60 5.87 20.04
C LEU A 352 -8.27 7.16 19.59
N ASP A 353 -9.58 7.10 19.29
CA ASP A 353 -10.38 8.25 18.88
C ASP A 353 -11.79 8.16 19.49
N PRO A 354 -11.91 8.30 20.81
CA PRO A 354 -13.21 8.21 21.51
C PRO A 354 -14.21 9.28 21.06
N ALA A 355 -13.73 10.38 20.51
CA ALA A 355 -14.59 11.47 20.00
C ALA A 355 -15.09 11.21 18.55
N GLY A 356 -14.61 10.15 17.87
CA GLY A 356 -15.01 9.82 16.50
C GLY A 356 -14.63 10.89 15.47
N LEU A 357 -13.57 11.64 15.70
CA LEU A 357 -13.20 12.79 14.88
C LEU A 357 -12.55 12.41 13.56
N PHE A 358 -11.61 11.43 13.59
CA PHE A 358 -10.71 11.21 12.47
C PHE A 358 -11.30 10.33 11.38
N ASN A 359 -11.35 10.86 10.15
CA ASN A 359 -11.73 10.18 8.91
C ASN A 359 -12.94 9.24 9.05
N PRO A 360 -14.09 9.68 9.57
CA PRO A 360 -15.25 8.82 9.79
C PRO A 360 -15.72 8.17 8.48
N GLY A 361 -16.06 6.89 8.55
CA GLY A 361 -16.52 6.11 7.41
C GLY A 361 -15.45 5.76 6.38
N ARG A 362 -14.19 6.20 6.53
CA ARG A 362 -13.16 6.07 5.50
C ARG A 362 -12.72 4.63 5.25
N LEU A 363 -12.55 3.84 6.30
CA LEU A 363 -12.15 2.43 6.23
C LEU A 363 -13.37 1.52 6.42
N VAL A 364 -14.15 1.77 7.44
CA VAL A 364 -15.37 1.05 7.78
C VAL A 364 -16.49 2.08 7.82
N LEU A 365 -17.61 1.82 7.12
CA LEU A 365 -18.67 2.82 6.92
C LEU A 365 -19.31 3.30 8.23
N GLU A 366 -19.36 2.44 9.24
CA GLU A 366 -19.99 2.70 10.54
C GLU A 366 -19.03 3.30 11.59
N LEU A 367 -17.77 3.58 11.22
CA LEU A 367 -16.76 4.08 12.16
C LEU A 367 -16.22 5.46 11.79
#